data_f552b9f22859a8138e87886cba1fae70
#
_entry.id   f552b9f22859a8138e87886cba1fae70
#
_cell.length_a   1.000
_cell.length_b   1.000
_cell.length_c   1.000
_cell.angle_alpha   90.00
_cell.angle_beta   90.00
_cell.angle_gamma   90.00
#
_symmetry.space_group_name_H-M   'P 1'
#
loop_
_entity.id
_entity.type
_entity.pdbx_description
1 polymer ?
#
loop_
_entity_poly.entity_id
_entity_poly.type
_entity_poly.pdbx_seq_one_letter_code
_entity_poly.pdbx_strand_id
1 'polypeptide(L)'
;MQTIKTNSSRECSQQFSLAKPVWARGFLAKSVGRMRIDAVRTYLEQQAKHHGYHSRILPPVYRYRASEPLVLMTEHAVFELNHHLVLATCQRKGVFTSALGKALSDYWLRVASERGFAIDQISVVPDHVHLIVRIIPRMSIEECVLLLMNNGQHFIGKNYPQALVQVGINQLWEASAYAGTCGELTTALIKAWLNTPL
;
A
#
# COMPACT_ATOMS: atom_id res chain seq x y z
N MET A 1 10.76 15.70 -6.16
CA MET A 1 12.21 15.42 -6.40
C MET A 1 12.82 16.28 -7.50
N GLN A 2 12.20 16.42 -8.68
CA GLN A 2 12.77 17.27 -9.74
C GLN A 2 13.02 18.72 -9.28
N THR A 3 12.08 19.34 -8.58
CA THR A 3 12.23 20.70 -8.03
C THR A 3 13.42 20.81 -7.07
N ILE A 4 13.63 19.82 -6.18
CA ILE A 4 14.77 19.82 -5.25
C ILE A 4 16.09 19.74 -6.03
N LYS A 5 16.20 18.81 -6.98
CA LYS A 5 17.41 18.64 -7.80
C LYS A 5 17.71 19.88 -8.63
N THR A 6 16.71 20.49 -9.25
CA THR A 6 16.87 21.70 -10.08
C THR A 6 17.31 22.88 -9.23
N ASN A 7 16.63 23.15 -8.13
CA ASN A 7 16.96 24.31 -7.29
C ASN A 7 18.32 24.15 -6.63
N SER A 8 18.61 23.01 -6.02
CA SER A 8 19.91 22.78 -5.38
C SER A 8 21.06 22.75 -6.39
N SER A 9 20.87 22.21 -7.60
CA SER A 9 21.89 22.27 -8.66
C SER A 9 22.19 23.71 -9.08
N ARG A 10 21.16 24.54 -9.24
CA ARG A 10 21.31 25.96 -9.59
C ARG A 10 22.08 26.74 -8.51
N GLU A 11 21.67 26.57 -7.24
CA GLU A 11 22.37 27.25 -6.11
C GLU A 11 23.83 26.80 -6.00
N CYS A 12 24.10 25.49 -6.06
CA CYS A 12 25.47 24.96 -6.05
C CYS A 12 26.30 25.49 -7.25
N SER A 13 25.72 25.51 -8.45
CA SER A 13 26.43 26.03 -9.63
C SER A 13 26.74 27.50 -9.51
N GLN A 14 25.86 28.31 -8.96
CA GLN A 14 26.10 29.75 -8.71
C GLN A 14 27.17 29.96 -7.63
N GLN A 15 27.07 29.25 -6.51
CA GLN A 15 27.98 29.43 -5.38
C GLN A 15 29.38 28.90 -5.64
N PHE A 16 29.51 27.79 -6.38
CA PHE A 16 30.80 27.12 -6.61
C PHE A 16 31.28 27.15 -8.07
N SER A 17 30.64 27.95 -8.93
CA SER A 17 31.00 28.11 -10.36
C SER A 17 31.13 26.77 -11.10
N LEU A 18 30.22 25.82 -10.86
CA LEU A 18 30.29 24.49 -11.44
C LEU A 18 29.83 24.52 -12.90
N ALA A 19 30.65 23.97 -13.79
CA ALA A 19 30.36 23.90 -15.23
C ALA A 19 29.39 22.76 -15.61
N LYS A 20 29.11 21.80 -14.71
CA LYS A 20 28.25 20.66 -14.97
C LYS A 20 27.13 20.53 -13.92
N PRO A 21 25.98 19.91 -14.26
CA PRO A 21 24.95 19.64 -13.29
C PRO A 21 25.49 18.83 -12.11
N VAL A 22 25.09 19.20 -10.90
CA VAL A 22 25.51 18.51 -9.65
C VAL A 22 24.93 17.10 -9.56
N TRP A 23 23.71 16.92 -10.07
CA TRP A 23 22.97 15.68 -9.91
C TRP A 23 22.92 14.86 -11.20
N ALA A 24 23.16 13.56 -11.08
CA ALA A 24 22.90 12.60 -12.15
C ALA A 24 21.39 12.51 -12.47
N ARG A 25 21.04 11.94 -13.61
CA ARG A 25 19.65 11.59 -13.95
C ARG A 25 19.14 10.52 -12.98
N GLY A 26 17.85 10.49 -12.79
CA GLY A 26 17.20 9.48 -11.94
C GLY A 26 17.29 9.76 -10.44
N PHE A 27 16.52 9.00 -9.69
CA PHE A 27 16.52 8.94 -8.24
C PHE A 27 15.88 7.64 -7.74
N LEU A 28 16.24 7.23 -6.54
CA LEU A 28 15.56 6.18 -5.78
C LEU A 28 14.71 6.83 -4.69
N ALA A 29 13.44 6.43 -4.59
CA ALA A 29 12.59 6.78 -3.45
C ALA A 29 12.11 5.49 -2.78
N LYS A 30 12.40 5.35 -1.50
CA LYS A 30 12.04 4.19 -0.69
C LYS A 30 11.44 4.63 0.63
N SER A 31 10.30 4.04 1.01
CA SER A 31 9.75 4.24 2.34
C SER A 31 10.58 3.52 3.40
N VAL A 32 10.66 4.11 4.57
CA VAL A 32 11.17 3.48 5.78
C VAL A 32 10.09 3.53 6.85
N GLY A 33 10.04 2.51 7.70
CA GLY A 33 9.05 2.42 8.75
C GLY A 33 9.60 1.65 9.96
N ARG A 34 8.84 1.62 11.06
CA ARG A 34 9.20 0.85 12.25
C ARG A 34 9.24 -0.65 11.98
N MET A 35 8.52 -1.12 10.96
CA MET A 35 8.46 -2.53 10.60
C MET A 35 9.06 -2.73 9.21
N ARG A 36 9.86 -3.78 9.08
CA ARG A 36 10.32 -4.29 7.78
C ARG A 36 9.12 -4.81 7.01
N ILE A 37 9.13 -4.69 5.69
CA ILE A 37 8.04 -5.20 4.85
C ILE A 37 7.82 -6.70 5.04
N ASP A 38 8.90 -7.48 5.21
CA ASP A 38 8.82 -8.93 5.45
C ASP A 38 8.19 -9.25 6.81
N ALA A 39 8.45 -8.44 7.83
CA ALA A 39 7.79 -8.58 9.12
C ALA A 39 6.27 -8.30 9.03
N VAL A 40 5.86 -7.30 8.24
CA VAL A 40 4.44 -7.04 7.97
C VAL A 40 3.82 -8.19 7.18
N ARG A 41 4.50 -8.70 6.15
CA ARG A 41 4.04 -9.86 5.38
C ARG A 41 3.86 -11.09 6.26
N THR A 42 4.88 -11.41 7.07
CA THR A 42 4.82 -12.53 8.03
C THR A 42 3.67 -12.35 9.03
N TYR A 43 3.49 -11.14 9.56
CA TYR A 43 2.36 -10.83 10.42
C TYR A 43 1.00 -11.13 9.74
N LEU A 44 0.83 -10.67 8.49
CA LEU A 44 -0.40 -10.93 7.73
C LEU A 44 -0.60 -12.41 7.40
N GLU A 45 0.48 -13.16 7.19
CA GLU A 45 0.43 -14.61 6.97
C GLU A 45 0.09 -15.38 8.26
N GLN A 46 0.57 -14.90 9.39
CA GLN A 46 0.46 -15.58 10.69
C GLN A 46 -0.65 -15.01 11.58
N GLN A 47 -1.50 -14.13 11.08
CA GLN A 47 -2.56 -13.47 11.86
C GLN A 47 -3.40 -14.44 12.72
N ALA A 48 -3.63 -15.66 12.23
CA ALA A 48 -4.33 -16.71 12.97
C ALA A 48 -3.55 -17.28 14.18
N LYS A 49 -2.20 -17.12 14.21
CA LYS A 49 -1.33 -17.71 15.24
C LYS A 49 -0.85 -16.68 16.29
N HIS A 50 -0.78 -15.40 15.93
CA HIS A 50 -0.17 -14.37 16.76
C HIS A 50 -1.06 -13.77 17.85
N HIS A 51 -2.36 -13.97 17.72
CA HIS A 51 -3.28 -13.43 18.68
C HIS A 51 -3.56 -14.45 19.80
N GLY A 52 -2.68 -14.51 20.77
CA GLY A 52 -3.02 -15.04 22.11
C GLY A 52 -4.12 -14.21 22.79
N TYR A 53 -4.90 -13.48 21.99
CA TYR A 53 -6.08 -12.74 22.39
C TYR A 53 -7.30 -13.63 22.29
N HIS A 54 -8.06 -13.65 23.39
CA HIS A 54 -9.39 -14.23 23.53
C HIS A 54 -10.08 -14.70 22.24
N SER A 55 -10.90 -15.73 22.34
CA SER A 55 -11.74 -16.45 21.36
C SER A 55 -12.55 -15.63 20.33
N ARG A 56 -12.25 -14.31 20.15
CA ARG A 56 -12.95 -13.37 19.27
C ARG A 56 -12.21 -12.99 17.99
N ILE A 57 -10.96 -13.42 17.80
CA ILE A 57 -10.22 -13.06 16.57
C ILE A 57 -10.40 -14.17 15.55
N LEU A 58 -11.21 -13.88 14.57
CA LEU A 58 -11.47 -14.76 13.44
C LEU A 58 -10.24 -14.80 12.51
N PRO A 59 -9.86 -15.97 11.99
CA PRO A 59 -8.80 -16.07 11.01
C PRO A 59 -9.19 -15.36 9.71
N PRO A 60 -8.21 -14.93 8.89
CA PRO A 60 -8.51 -14.39 7.57
C PRO A 60 -9.32 -15.37 6.73
N VAL A 61 -10.40 -14.86 6.15
CA VAL A 61 -11.29 -15.62 5.26
C VAL A 61 -10.78 -15.67 3.82
N TYR A 62 -9.91 -14.72 3.44
CA TYR A 62 -9.26 -14.68 2.14
C TYR A 62 -7.89 -14.01 2.21
N ARG A 63 -6.95 -14.48 1.40
CA ARG A 63 -5.61 -13.89 1.25
C ARG A 63 -5.22 -13.82 -0.22
N TYR A 64 -4.57 -12.72 -0.57
CA TYR A 64 -3.87 -12.52 -1.83
C TYR A 64 -2.44 -12.11 -1.56
N ARG A 65 -1.52 -12.58 -2.38
CA ARG A 65 -0.13 -12.14 -2.42
C ARG A 65 0.32 -12.10 -3.87
N ALA A 66 0.97 -11.02 -4.27
CA ALA A 66 1.60 -10.91 -5.59
C ALA A 66 2.67 -11.99 -5.74
N SER A 67 2.70 -12.66 -6.88
CA SER A 67 3.66 -13.73 -7.19
C SER A 67 5.08 -13.20 -7.38
N GLU A 68 5.20 -11.97 -7.89
CA GLU A 68 6.48 -11.31 -8.17
C GLU A 68 6.59 -10.00 -7.38
N PRO A 69 7.84 -9.58 -7.04
CA PRO A 69 8.07 -8.27 -6.45
C PRO A 69 7.55 -7.17 -7.37
N LEU A 70 6.59 -6.39 -6.89
CA LEU A 70 6.04 -5.27 -7.64
C LEU A 70 7.02 -4.10 -7.63
N VAL A 71 7.55 -3.74 -8.79
CA VAL A 71 8.43 -2.58 -8.95
C VAL A 71 7.65 -1.50 -9.69
N LEU A 72 7.48 -0.34 -9.05
CA LEU A 72 6.96 0.84 -9.72
C LEU A 72 8.14 1.70 -10.16
N MET A 73 8.20 1.97 -11.46
CA MET A 73 9.28 2.74 -12.03
C MET A 73 8.78 3.67 -13.13
N THR A 74 9.51 4.75 -13.33
CA THR A 74 9.42 5.59 -14.51
C THR A 74 10.76 5.55 -15.25
N GLU A 75 10.87 6.17 -16.41
CA GLU A 75 12.11 6.26 -17.19
C GLU A 75 13.34 6.67 -16.35
N HIS A 76 13.13 7.47 -15.30
CA HIS A 76 14.23 8.06 -14.51
C HIS A 76 14.13 7.82 -13.00
N ALA A 77 13.21 6.93 -12.56
CA ALA A 77 13.06 6.73 -11.12
C ALA A 77 12.49 5.35 -10.76
N VAL A 78 12.99 4.79 -9.67
CA VAL A 78 12.50 3.57 -9.04
C VAL A 78 11.84 3.94 -7.72
N PHE A 79 10.65 3.36 -7.45
CA PHE A 79 9.85 3.66 -6.26
C PHE A 79 9.54 2.38 -5.46
N GLU A 80 9.88 2.42 -4.19
CA GLU A 80 9.49 1.41 -3.21
C GLU A 80 8.78 2.08 -2.02
N LEU A 81 7.69 2.80 -2.29
CA LEU A 81 6.89 3.49 -1.30
C LEU A 81 5.79 2.57 -0.78
N ASN A 82 6.13 1.75 0.20
CA ASN A 82 5.25 0.73 0.75
C ASN A 82 4.50 1.23 1.98
N HIS A 83 3.19 0.93 2.03
CA HIS A 83 2.32 1.27 3.15
C HIS A 83 1.51 0.06 3.58
N HIS A 84 1.38 -0.10 4.89
CA HIS A 84 0.43 -1.02 5.49
C HIS A 84 -0.85 -0.26 5.83
N LEU A 85 -1.96 -0.70 5.28
CA LEU A 85 -3.28 -0.13 5.51
C LEU A 85 -4.14 -1.12 6.29
N VAL A 86 -5.04 -0.60 7.14
CA VAL A 86 -6.11 -1.39 7.75
C VAL A 86 -7.42 -0.62 7.58
N LEU A 87 -8.38 -1.26 6.92
CA LEU A 87 -9.73 -0.76 6.68
C LEU A 87 -10.72 -1.59 7.50
N ALA A 88 -11.37 -0.98 8.48
CA ALA A 88 -12.36 -1.65 9.32
C ALA A 88 -13.77 -1.50 8.74
N THR A 89 -14.57 -2.56 8.85
CA THR A 89 -16.00 -2.47 8.51
C THR A 89 -16.75 -1.62 9.54
N CYS A 90 -17.83 -1.00 9.11
CA CYS A 90 -18.70 -0.20 9.99
C CYS A 90 -19.12 -1.02 11.21
N GLN A 91 -18.93 -0.44 12.40
CA GLN A 91 -19.19 -1.07 13.71
C GLN A 91 -18.47 -2.41 13.90
N ARG A 92 -17.39 -2.68 13.17
CA ARG A 92 -16.64 -3.95 13.21
C ARG A 92 -17.54 -5.17 12.95
N LYS A 93 -18.54 -5.02 12.09
CA LYS A 93 -19.45 -6.10 11.70
C LYS A 93 -18.75 -7.07 10.75
N GLY A 94 -18.96 -8.36 10.94
CA GLY A 94 -18.38 -9.43 10.13
C GLY A 94 -19.07 -9.55 8.77
N VAL A 95 -18.75 -8.67 7.83
CA VAL A 95 -19.33 -8.63 6.47
C VAL A 95 -18.70 -9.65 5.55
N PHE A 96 -17.39 -9.89 5.68
CA PHE A 96 -16.65 -10.64 4.69
C PHE A 96 -16.73 -12.15 4.91
N THR A 97 -17.18 -12.84 3.87
CA THR A 97 -16.98 -14.27 3.62
C THR A 97 -15.76 -14.46 2.70
N SER A 98 -15.30 -15.71 2.53
CA SER A 98 -14.20 -16.01 1.58
C SER A 98 -14.54 -15.58 0.15
N ALA A 99 -15.76 -15.84 -0.32
CA ALA A 99 -16.20 -15.46 -1.66
C ALA A 99 -16.25 -13.93 -1.83
N LEU A 100 -16.79 -13.20 -0.85
CA LEU A 100 -16.90 -11.76 -0.89
C LEU A 100 -15.53 -11.09 -0.77
N GLY A 101 -14.66 -11.61 0.09
CA GLY A 101 -13.28 -11.15 0.23
C GLY A 101 -12.48 -11.33 -1.05
N LYS A 102 -12.64 -12.48 -1.74
CA LYS A 102 -12.02 -12.71 -3.05
C LYS A 102 -12.55 -11.72 -4.10
N ALA A 103 -13.86 -11.55 -4.21
CA ALA A 103 -14.46 -10.65 -5.20
C ALA A 103 -14.01 -9.19 -5.02
N LEU A 104 -13.97 -8.69 -3.78
CA LEU A 104 -13.46 -7.36 -3.47
C LEU A 104 -11.97 -7.23 -3.79
N SER A 105 -11.16 -8.24 -3.47
CA SER A 105 -9.73 -8.25 -3.76
C SER A 105 -9.46 -8.20 -5.27
N ASP A 106 -10.13 -9.03 -6.06
CA ASP A 106 -10.02 -9.04 -7.52
C ASP A 106 -10.43 -7.67 -8.13
N TYR A 107 -11.45 -7.05 -7.57
CA TYR A 107 -11.88 -5.72 -7.99
C TYR A 107 -10.83 -4.65 -7.67
N TRP A 108 -10.27 -4.64 -6.45
CA TRP A 108 -9.23 -3.69 -6.05
C TRP A 108 -7.94 -3.85 -6.84
N LEU A 109 -7.55 -5.07 -7.23
CA LEU A 109 -6.40 -5.31 -8.08
C LEU A 109 -6.56 -4.64 -9.45
N ARG A 110 -7.76 -4.67 -10.03
CA ARG A 110 -8.06 -3.94 -11.27
C ARG A 110 -7.98 -2.42 -11.07
N VAL A 111 -8.62 -1.91 -10.02
CA VAL A 111 -8.57 -0.48 -9.68
C VAL A 111 -7.11 -0.02 -9.49
N ALA A 112 -6.29 -0.81 -8.80
CA ALA A 112 -4.88 -0.49 -8.59
C ALA A 112 -4.12 -0.38 -9.91
N SER A 113 -4.30 -1.36 -10.80
CA SER A 113 -3.71 -1.35 -12.15
C SER A 113 -4.13 -0.12 -12.97
N GLU A 114 -5.42 0.22 -12.98
CA GLU A 114 -5.97 1.37 -13.71
C GLU A 114 -5.48 2.72 -13.15
N ARG A 115 -5.21 2.79 -11.84
CA ARG A 115 -4.79 4.01 -11.15
C ARG A 115 -3.29 4.14 -10.96
N GLY A 116 -2.51 3.14 -11.39
CA GLY A 116 -1.05 3.16 -11.41
C GLY A 116 -0.40 3.01 -10.03
N PHE A 117 -1.07 2.33 -9.08
CA PHE A 117 -0.45 1.84 -7.86
C PHE A 117 -0.50 0.31 -7.82
N ALA A 118 0.17 -0.31 -6.86
CA ALA A 118 0.22 -1.75 -6.76
C ALA A 118 -0.23 -2.25 -5.39
N ILE A 119 -0.87 -3.42 -5.36
CA ILE A 119 -1.22 -4.12 -4.12
C ILE A 119 -0.35 -5.37 -4.03
N ASP A 120 0.54 -5.40 -3.04
CA ASP A 120 1.47 -6.51 -2.80
C ASP A 120 0.78 -7.66 -2.06
N GLN A 121 -0.06 -7.33 -1.09
CA GLN A 121 -0.76 -8.32 -0.27
C GLN A 121 -2.11 -7.80 0.23
N ILE A 122 -3.09 -8.70 0.29
CA ILE A 122 -4.40 -8.47 0.92
C ILE A 122 -4.66 -9.61 1.91
N SER A 123 -5.10 -9.28 3.10
CA SER A 123 -5.60 -10.23 4.09
C SER A 123 -6.97 -9.77 4.57
N VAL A 124 -8.00 -10.48 4.17
CA VAL A 124 -9.39 -10.18 4.52
C VAL A 124 -9.80 -10.97 5.75
N VAL A 125 -10.17 -10.26 6.79
CA VAL A 125 -10.78 -10.80 8.02
C VAL A 125 -12.26 -10.43 7.99
N PRO A 126 -13.17 -11.15 8.63
CA PRO A 126 -14.61 -10.86 8.51
C PRO A 126 -15.00 -9.39 8.75
N ASP A 127 -14.31 -8.67 9.63
CA ASP A 127 -14.65 -7.32 10.08
C ASP A 127 -13.60 -6.23 9.72
N HIS A 128 -12.54 -6.59 8.98
CA HIS A 128 -11.52 -5.64 8.51
C HIS A 128 -10.64 -6.24 7.42
N VAL A 129 -9.90 -5.39 6.72
CA VAL A 129 -8.94 -5.80 5.70
C VAL A 129 -7.59 -5.14 5.95
N HIS A 130 -6.54 -5.94 5.89
CA HIS A 130 -5.16 -5.46 5.83
C HIS A 130 -4.67 -5.47 4.38
N LEU A 131 -3.95 -4.41 3.99
CA LEU A 131 -3.32 -4.32 2.68
C LEU A 131 -1.87 -3.88 2.83
N ILE A 132 -0.99 -4.43 2.00
CA ILE A 132 0.31 -3.82 1.70
C ILE A 132 0.17 -3.23 0.31
N VAL A 133 0.26 -1.90 0.22
CA VAL A 133 0.19 -1.16 -1.04
C VAL A 133 1.51 -0.48 -1.35
N ARG A 134 1.82 -0.37 -2.63
CA ARG A 134 2.94 0.42 -3.15
C ARG A 134 2.40 1.53 -4.01
N ILE A 135 2.70 2.76 -3.63
CA ILE A 135 2.24 3.95 -4.33
C ILE A 135 3.38 4.63 -5.08
N ILE A 136 3.03 5.47 -6.04
CA ILE A 136 3.96 6.35 -6.75
C ILE A 136 4.02 7.73 -6.07
N PRO A 137 5.11 8.51 -6.22
CA PRO A 137 5.28 9.79 -5.51
C PRO A 137 4.22 10.86 -5.79
N ARG A 138 3.47 10.73 -6.88
CA ARG A 138 2.38 11.67 -7.23
C ARG A 138 1.04 11.34 -6.57
N MET A 139 0.92 10.17 -5.94
CA MET A 139 -0.28 9.74 -5.21
C MET A 139 -0.03 9.89 -3.71
N SER A 140 -0.89 10.59 -3.00
CA SER A 140 -0.85 10.60 -1.54
C SER A 140 -1.41 9.31 -0.95
N ILE A 141 -1.03 8.99 0.28
CA ILE A 141 -1.58 7.81 0.96
C ILE A 141 -3.08 8.01 1.28
N GLU A 142 -3.49 9.23 1.57
CA GLU A 142 -4.89 9.58 1.77
C GLU A 142 -5.71 9.31 0.50
N GLU A 143 -5.24 9.77 -0.65
CA GLU A 143 -5.88 9.51 -1.94
C GLU A 143 -6.01 8.00 -2.22
N CYS A 144 -4.96 7.21 -1.95
CA CYS A 144 -5.00 5.76 -2.10
C CYS A 144 -6.04 5.11 -1.18
N VAL A 145 -6.10 5.52 0.09
CA VAL A 145 -7.08 5.02 1.08
C VAL A 145 -8.50 5.34 0.64
N LEU A 146 -8.77 6.60 0.30
CA LEU A 146 -10.11 7.04 -0.14
C LEU A 146 -10.53 6.32 -1.42
N LEU A 147 -9.61 6.10 -2.34
CA LEU A 147 -9.86 5.38 -3.57
C LEU A 147 -10.26 3.93 -3.30
N LEU A 148 -9.54 3.22 -2.43
CA LEU A 148 -9.87 1.84 -2.04
C LEU A 148 -11.21 1.77 -1.30
N MET A 149 -11.45 2.67 -0.33
CA MET A 149 -12.68 2.69 0.45
C MET A 149 -13.91 3.00 -0.43
N ASN A 150 -13.85 4.06 -1.24
CA ASN A 150 -14.98 4.48 -2.08
C ASN A 150 -15.31 3.43 -3.16
N ASN A 151 -14.29 2.90 -3.81
CA ASN A 151 -14.49 1.84 -4.80
C ASN A 151 -15.01 0.55 -4.13
N GLY A 152 -14.49 0.18 -2.97
CA GLY A 152 -14.97 -0.98 -2.21
C GLY A 152 -16.43 -0.82 -1.77
N GLN A 153 -16.78 0.35 -1.23
CA GLN A 153 -18.16 0.70 -0.85
C GLN A 153 -19.12 0.58 -2.05
N HIS A 154 -18.74 1.19 -3.19
CA HIS A 154 -19.54 1.15 -4.41
C HIS A 154 -19.72 -0.28 -4.92
N PHE A 155 -18.62 -1.03 -5.01
CA PHE A 155 -18.62 -2.41 -5.51
C PHE A 155 -19.50 -3.33 -4.67
N ILE A 156 -19.34 -3.30 -3.36
CA ILE A 156 -20.14 -4.14 -2.44
C ILE A 156 -21.61 -3.68 -2.44
N GLY A 157 -21.86 -2.39 -2.33
CA GLY A 157 -23.24 -1.84 -2.31
C GLY A 157 -24.01 -2.13 -3.59
N LYS A 158 -23.34 -2.15 -4.74
CA LYS A 158 -23.96 -2.45 -6.03
C LYS A 158 -24.16 -3.94 -6.29
N ASN A 159 -23.16 -4.77 -5.99
CA ASN A 159 -23.16 -6.17 -6.42
C ASN A 159 -23.56 -7.14 -5.29
N TYR A 160 -23.41 -6.73 -4.02
CA TYR A 160 -23.65 -7.58 -2.84
C TYR A 160 -24.39 -6.82 -1.73
N PRO A 161 -25.47 -6.08 -2.02
CA PRO A 161 -26.19 -5.25 -1.02
C PRO A 161 -26.68 -6.09 0.17
N GLN A 162 -27.04 -7.35 -0.06
CA GLN A 162 -27.52 -8.26 0.98
C GLN A 162 -26.46 -8.53 2.06
N ALA A 163 -25.16 -8.47 1.72
CA ALA A 163 -24.12 -8.68 2.71
C ALA A 163 -24.10 -7.58 3.80
N LEU A 164 -24.46 -6.35 3.44
CA LEU A 164 -24.60 -5.23 4.39
C LEU A 164 -25.89 -5.37 5.22
N VAL A 165 -26.99 -5.68 4.55
CA VAL A 165 -28.31 -5.86 5.20
C VAL A 165 -28.27 -6.98 6.25
N GLN A 166 -27.64 -8.10 5.93
CA GLN A 166 -27.54 -9.26 6.84
C GLN A 166 -26.86 -8.94 8.17
N VAL A 167 -25.91 -8.00 8.18
CA VAL A 167 -25.20 -7.59 9.39
C VAL A 167 -25.73 -6.28 9.98
N GLY A 168 -26.80 -5.72 9.38
CA GLY A 168 -27.49 -4.55 9.90
C GLY A 168 -26.75 -3.23 9.73
N ILE A 169 -25.98 -3.07 8.63
CA ILE A 169 -25.29 -1.81 8.29
C ILE A 169 -25.68 -1.35 6.90
N ASN A 170 -25.56 -0.04 6.65
CA ASN A 170 -25.85 0.61 5.36
C ASN A 170 -24.60 1.15 4.66
N GLN A 171 -23.47 1.16 5.34
CA GLN A 171 -22.16 1.47 4.76
C GLN A 171 -21.14 0.41 5.15
N LEU A 172 -20.20 0.14 4.25
CA LEU A 172 -19.21 -0.93 4.44
C LEU A 172 -18.14 -0.55 5.46
N TRP A 173 -17.61 0.67 5.37
CA TRP A 173 -16.41 1.06 6.11
C TRP A 173 -16.70 2.00 7.28
N GLU A 174 -15.88 1.92 8.32
CA GLU A 174 -15.71 3.00 9.28
C GLU A 174 -15.17 4.25 8.57
N ALA A 175 -15.45 5.44 9.14
CA ALA A 175 -14.97 6.70 8.57
C ALA A 175 -13.45 6.91 8.72
N SER A 176 -12.73 5.98 9.33
CA SER A 176 -11.30 6.06 9.57
C SER A 176 -10.56 4.83 9.04
N ALA A 177 -9.28 5.00 8.72
CA ALA A 177 -8.38 3.93 8.33
C ALA A 177 -7.03 4.10 9.04
N TYR A 178 -6.33 2.98 9.27
CA TYR A 178 -4.93 3.03 9.66
C TYR A 178 -4.06 3.02 8.40
N ALA A 179 -3.06 3.88 8.36
CA ALA A 179 -2.04 3.90 7.34
C ALA A 179 -0.66 4.13 7.96
N GLY A 180 0.27 3.22 7.73
CA GLY A 180 1.65 3.30 8.20
C GLY A 180 2.65 2.97 7.11
N THR A 181 3.79 3.65 7.07
CA THR A 181 4.88 3.28 6.16
C THR A 181 5.56 2.00 6.63
N CYS A 182 5.96 1.14 5.69
CA CYS A 182 6.79 -0.01 5.94
C CYS A 182 7.95 -0.09 4.94
N GLY A 183 9.03 -0.74 5.34
CA GLY A 183 10.23 -0.89 4.55
C GLY A 183 11.48 -0.56 5.35
N GLU A 184 12.62 -0.88 4.76
CA GLU A 184 13.95 -0.56 5.33
C GLU A 184 14.87 -0.05 4.23
N LEU A 185 15.84 0.76 4.63
CA LEU A 185 16.92 1.21 3.77
C LEU A 185 18.25 0.78 4.40
N THR A 186 18.96 -0.11 3.73
CA THR A 186 20.29 -0.57 4.17
C THR A 186 21.38 0.05 3.32
N THR A 187 22.60 0.16 3.87
CA THR A 187 23.78 0.63 3.12
C THR A 187 24.03 -0.26 1.89
N ALA A 188 23.77 -1.56 1.99
CA ALA A 188 23.92 -2.49 0.87
C ALA A 188 22.98 -2.16 -0.28
N LEU A 189 21.70 -1.85 0.02
CA LEU A 189 20.72 -1.46 -0.98
C LEU A 189 21.10 -0.12 -1.65
N ILE A 190 21.58 0.85 -0.89
CA ILE A 190 22.06 2.14 -1.43
C ILE A 190 23.23 1.89 -2.38
N LYS A 191 24.23 1.10 -1.97
CA LYS A 191 25.39 0.77 -2.80
C LYS A 191 24.99 0.02 -4.08
N ALA A 192 24.09 -0.95 -3.98
CA ALA A 192 23.59 -1.69 -5.14
C ALA A 192 22.93 -0.75 -6.14
N TRP A 193 22.09 0.18 -5.67
CA TRP A 193 21.44 1.16 -6.55
C TRP A 193 22.44 2.13 -7.20
N LEU A 194 23.43 2.64 -6.45
CA LEU A 194 24.47 3.54 -6.99
C LEU A 194 25.32 2.91 -8.08
N ASN A 195 25.47 1.58 -8.05
CA ASN A 195 26.23 0.80 -9.02
C ASN A 195 25.36 0.31 -10.21
N THR A 196 24.06 0.54 -10.21
CA THR A 196 23.17 0.16 -11.33
C THR A 196 23.24 1.26 -12.39
N PRO A 197 23.62 0.95 -13.65
CA PRO A 197 23.54 1.92 -14.75
C PRO A 197 22.07 2.34 -14.95
N LEU A 198 21.81 3.63 -14.99
CA LEU A 198 20.51 4.23 -15.33
C LEU A 198 20.41 4.53 -16.81
#